data_c66ef6d8b47edbfbe664a3e3f82676fc
#
_entry.id   c66ef6d8b47edbfbe664a3e3f82676fc
#
_cell.length_a   1.000
_cell.length_b   1.000
_cell.length_c   1.000
_cell.angle_alpha   90.00
_cell.angle_beta   90.00
_cell.angle_gamma   90.00
#
_symmetry.space_group_name_H-M   'P 1'
#
loop_
_entity.id
_entity.type
_entity.pdbx_description
1 polymer ?
#
loop_
_entity_poly.entity_id
_entity_poly.type
_entity_poly.pdbx_seq_one_letter_code
_entity_poly.pdbx_strand_id
1 'polypeptide(L)'
;MVRKILFDGIPSFFYQFDTETPFVRCTMCDTSLATTNTYVIEKVFKQNKRLNVSEIVYEYAICIHCANEAGAEISQESRLAINRLFEEHRDHLTMKLDYLHSTEKYNLESWLERCSLTGKEIKRC
;
A
#
# COMPACT_ATOMS: atom_id res chain seq x y z
N MET A 1 -15.24 -16.51 0.11
CA MET A 1 -13.86 -16.81 -0.22
C MET A 1 -13.07 -15.52 -0.43
N VAL A 2 -12.04 -15.32 0.33
CA VAL A 2 -11.21 -14.15 0.16
C VAL A 2 -10.38 -14.31 -1.12
N ARG A 3 -10.49 -13.34 -2.00
CA ARG A 3 -9.67 -13.33 -3.18
C ARG A 3 -8.23 -13.04 -2.76
N LYS A 4 -7.38 -14.02 -2.96
CA LYS A 4 -6.03 -13.97 -2.41
C LYS A 4 -5.19 -12.82 -2.93
N ILE A 5 -5.23 -12.55 -4.21
CA ILE A 5 -4.29 -11.62 -4.81
C ILE A 5 -4.91 -11.00 -6.05
N LEU A 6 -4.73 -9.69 -6.20
CA LEU A 6 -5.07 -8.98 -7.43
C LEU A 6 -3.94 -9.05 -8.46
N PHE A 7 -2.80 -9.59 -8.07
CA PHE A 7 -1.62 -9.70 -8.92
C PHE A 7 -1.08 -11.13 -8.85
N ASP A 8 -0.44 -11.59 -9.91
CA ASP A 8 0.27 -12.86 -9.92
C ASP A 8 1.57 -12.72 -9.14
N GLY A 9 1.53 -13.11 -7.87
CA GLY A 9 2.66 -12.95 -6.98
C GLY A 9 2.81 -11.50 -6.51
N ILE A 10 3.95 -11.20 -5.90
CA ILE A 10 4.27 -9.86 -5.42
C ILE A 10 4.85 -9.06 -6.57
N PRO A 11 4.23 -7.91 -6.95
CA PRO A 11 4.80 -7.06 -8.00
C PRO A 11 6.20 -6.59 -7.63
N SER A 12 7.08 -6.52 -8.62
CA SER A 12 8.46 -6.08 -8.41
C SER A 12 8.57 -4.67 -7.84
N PHE A 13 7.54 -3.87 -8.01
CA PHE A 13 7.46 -2.54 -7.38
C PHE A 13 7.60 -2.62 -5.86
N PHE A 14 7.15 -3.71 -5.25
CA PHE A 14 7.21 -3.92 -3.81
C PHE A 14 8.47 -4.64 -3.34
N TYR A 15 9.42 -4.88 -4.23
CA TYR A 15 10.71 -5.46 -3.84
C TYR A 15 11.56 -4.41 -3.13
N GLN A 16 12.50 -4.89 -2.31
CA GLN A 16 13.48 -4.01 -1.67
C GLN A 16 14.26 -3.25 -2.73
N PHE A 17 14.43 -1.96 -2.51
CA PHE A 17 15.09 -1.09 -3.49
C PHE A 17 16.54 -1.48 -3.74
N ASP A 18 17.29 -1.75 -2.67
CA ASP A 18 18.71 -2.03 -2.77
C ASP A 18 19.03 -3.40 -3.35
N THR A 19 18.26 -4.41 -2.96
CA THR A 19 18.55 -5.80 -3.33
C THR A 19 17.75 -6.28 -4.53
N GLU A 20 16.72 -5.55 -4.90
CA GLU A 20 15.76 -5.94 -5.94
C GLU A 20 15.15 -7.32 -5.68
N THR A 21 14.99 -7.68 -4.41
CA THR A 21 14.39 -8.94 -3.97
C THR A 21 13.22 -8.65 -3.03
N PRO A 22 12.27 -9.59 -2.91
CA PRO A 22 11.14 -9.41 -1.98
C PRO A 22 11.60 -9.24 -0.54
N PHE A 23 10.80 -8.53 0.25
CA PHE A 23 11.00 -8.48 1.69
C PHE A 23 10.77 -9.87 2.28
N VAL A 24 11.66 -10.31 3.15
CA VAL A 24 11.61 -11.65 3.74
C VAL A 24 11.26 -11.61 5.21
N ARG A 25 11.66 -10.53 5.90
CA ARG A 25 11.49 -10.41 7.34
C ARG A 25 10.83 -9.10 7.73
N CYS A 26 10.07 -9.14 8.82
CA CYS A 26 9.50 -7.94 9.42
C CYS A 26 10.60 -7.00 9.85
N THR A 27 10.52 -5.75 9.43
CA THR A 27 11.51 -4.73 9.78
C THR A 27 11.56 -4.45 11.29
N MET A 28 10.43 -4.62 11.98
CA MET A 28 10.35 -4.31 13.41
C MET A 28 10.71 -5.48 14.31
N CYS A 29 10.18 -6.68 14.05
CA CYS A 29 10.35 -7.82 14.94
C CYS A 29 11.18 -8.97 14.35
N ASP A 30 11.63 -8.83 13.10
CA ASP A 30 12.46 -9.82 12.41
C ASP A 30 11.79 -11.17 12.17
N THR A 31 10.48 -11.28 12.36
CA THR A 31 9.74 -12.48 12.04
C THR A 31 9.72 -12.73 10.54
N SER A 32 9.80 -14.00 10.13
CA SER A 32 9.69 -14.33 8.71
C SER A 32 8.31 -13.95 8.18
N LEU A 33 8.27 -13.21 7.09
CA LEU A 33 7.01 -12.80 6.46
C LEU A 33 6.30 -13.97 5.78
N ALA A 34 7.04 -15.04 5.48
CA ALA A 34 6.45 -16.24 4.91
C ALA A 34 5.53 -16.97 5.90
N THR A 35 5.73 -16.77 7.21
CA THR A 35 4.90 -17.41 8.25
C THR A 35 3.66 -16.60 8.59
N THR A 36 3.54 -15.38 8.06
CA THR A 36 2.37 -14.55 8.27
C THR A 36 1.49 -14.58 7.04
N ASN A 37 0.18 -14.60 7.23
CA ASN A 37 -0.75 -14.60 6.09
C ASN A 37 -0.86 -13.22 5.44
N THR A 38 -0.54 -12.20 6.20
CA THR A 38 -0.69 -10.81 5.76
C THR A 38 0.43 -9.97 6.34
N TYR A 39 0.99 -9.10 5.53
CA TYR A 39 1.96 -8.12 5.98
C TYR A 39 1.80 -6.85 5.18
N VAL A 40 2.35 -5.76 5.69
CA VAL A 40 2.22 -4.43 5.10
C VAL A 40 3.58 -4.01 4.55
N ILE A 41 3.59 -3.54 3.32
CA ILE A 41 4.78 -2.93 2.72
C ILE A 41 4.45 -1.46 2.48
N GLU A 42 5.33 -0.58 2.92
CA GLU A 42 5.21 0.84 2.65
C GLU A 42 6.47 1.35 2.01
N LYS A 43 6.31 2.12 0.94
CA LYS A 43 7.40 2.76 0.22
C LYS A 43 7.04 4.22 -0.02
N VAL A 44 7.96 5.10 0.27
CA VAL A 44 7.79 6.54 0.02
C VAL A 44 8.86 7.00 -0.94
N PHE A 45 8.43 7.56 -2.05
CA PHE A 45 9.29 8.06 -3.10
C PHE A 45 9.23 9.57 -3.17
N LYS A 46 10.36 10.17 -3.52
CA LYS A 46 10.43 11.57 -3.87
C LYS A 46 10.82 11.66 -5.34
N GLN A 47 10.02 12.35 -6.13
CA GLN A 47 10.35 12.58 -7.53
C GLN A 47 11.06 13.90 -7.72
N ASN A 48 12.15 13.87 -8.47
CA ASN A 48 12.84 15.06 -8.90
C ASN A 48 12.50 15.30 -10.37
N LYS A 49 11.64 16.29 -10.63
CA LYS A 49 11.19 16.60 -12.00
C LYS A 49 12.34 17.05 -12.90
N ARG A 50 13.30 17.75 -12.33
CA ARG A 50 14.43 18.27 -13.06
C ARG A 50 15.27 17.19 -13.70
N LEU A 51 15.53 16.13 -12.94
CA LEU A 51 16.38 15.03 -13.36
C LEU A 51 15.59 13.83 -13.86
N ASN A 52 14.25 13.89 -13.78
CA ASN A 52 13.35 12.78 -14.10
C ASN A 52 13.76 11.50 -13.37
N VAL A 53 14.11 11.63 -12.08
CA VAL A 53 14.58 10.53 -11.24
C VAL A 53 13.67 10.41 -10.03
N SER A 54 13.36 9.17 -9.65
CA SER A 54 12.65 8.87 -8.40
C SER A 54 13.68 8.40 -7.38
N GLU A 55 13.63 9.00 -6.19
CA GLU A 55 14.47 8.60 -5.06
C GLU A 55 13.60 7.95 -4.01
N ILE A 56 14.10 6.89 -3.39
CA ILE A 56 13.40 6.28 -2.27
C ILE A 56 13.74 7.04 -0.99
N VAL A 57 12.70 7.47 -0.28
CA VAL A 57 12.86 8.17 0.99
C VAL A 57 12.99 7.15 2.11
N TYR A 58 12.06 6.19 2.15
CA TYR A 58 12.15 5.04 3.05
C TYR A 58 11.26 3.92 2.53
N GLU A 59 11.53 2.73 3.00
CA GLU A 59 10.69 1.57 2.76
C GLU A 59 10.79 0.61 3.94
N TYR A 60 9.73 -0.14 4.16
CA TYR A 60 9.73 -1.20 5.16
C TYR A 60 8.63 -2.21 4.87
N ALA A 61 8.77 -3.38 5.48
CA ALA A 61 7.72 -4.39 5.51
C ALA A 61 7.52 -4.81 6.96
N ILE A 62 6.29 -4.83 7.42
CA ILE A 62 5.97 -5.24 8.80
C ILE A 62 4.86 -6.27 8.81
N CYS A 63 4.98 -7.23 9.73
CA CYS A 63 3.95 -8.25 9.90
C CYS A 63 2.68 -7.62 10.46
N ILE A 64 1.56 -8.32 10.32
CA ILE A 64 0.27 -7.81 10.77
C ILE A 64 0.26 -7.51 12.27
N HIS A 65 0.99 -8.28 13.06
CA HIS A 65 1.09 -8.06 14.51
C HIS A 65 1.72 -6.69 14.81
N CYS A 66 2.85 -6.38 14.17
CA CYS A 66 3.50 -5.08 14.34
C CYS A 66 2.66 -3.93 13.80
N ALA A 67 1.96 -4.17 12.69
CA ALA A 67 1.05 -3.16 12.13
C ALA A 67 -0.08 -2.83 13.11
N ASN A 68 -0.64 -3.86 13.77
CA ASN A 68 -1.68 -3.67 14.76
C ASN A 68 -1.17 -2.93 16.00
N GLU A 69 0.04 -3.25 16.46
CA GLU A 69 0.65 -2.56 17.57
C GLU A 69 0.90 -1.09 17.26
N ALA A 70 1.42 -0.81 16.08
CA ALA A 70 1.64 0.58 15.64
C ALA A 70 0.32 1.34 15.57
N GLY A 71 -0.74 0.70 15.07
CA GLY A 71 -2.06 1.29 15.02
C GLY A 71 -2.64 1.60 16.41
N ALA A 72 -2.30 0.80 17.41
CA ALA A 72 -2.77 1.01 18.78
C ALA A 72 -2.17 2.26 19.42
N GLU A 73 -1.04 2.74 18.92
CA GLU A 73 -0.38 3.95 19.44
C GLU A 73 -0.99 5.23 18.88
N ILE A 74 -1.86 5.13 17.89
CA ILE A 74 -2.54 6.30 17.33
C ILE A 74 -3.56 6.81 18.34
N SER A 75 -3.62 8.13 18.54
CA SER A 75 -4.59 8.72 19.45
C SER A 75 -6.02 8.41 19.01
N GLN A 76 -6.95 8.37 19.96
CA GLN A 76 -8.35 8.13 19.66
C GLN A 76 -8.91 9.18 18.71
N GLU A 77 -8.54 10.44 18.90
CA GLU A 77 -8.94 11.53 18.02
C GLU A 77 -8.49 11.30 16.58
N SER A 78 -7.24 10.92 16.39
CA SER A 78 -6.70 10.61 15.05
C SER A 78 -7.40 9.41 14.44
N ARG A 79 -7.66 8.38 15.24
CA ARG A 79 -8.37 7.18 14.76
C ARG A 79 -9.77 7.51 14.28
N LEU A 80 -10.50 8.34 15.04
CA LEU A 80 -11.83 8.77 14.64
C LEU A 80 -11.81 9.59 13.36
N ALA A 81 -10.81 10.46 13.20
CA ALA A 81 -10.65 11.25 11.99
C ALA A 81 -10.37 10.37 10.77
N ILE A 82 -9.51 9.38 10.91
CA ILE A 82 -9.21 8.43 9.83
C ILE A 82 -10.47 7.63 9.46
N ASN A 83 -11.17 7.11 10.45
CA ASN A 83 -12.40 6.34 10.21
C ASN A 83 -13.46 7.18 9.50
N ARG A 84 -13.60 8.45 9.88
CA ARG A 84 -14.53 9.37 9.24
C ARG A 84 -14.16 9.59 7.78
N LEU A 85 -12.87 9.75 7.49
CA LEU A 85 -12.39 9.92 6.13
C LEU A 85 -12.75 8.71 5.26
N PHE A 86 -12.52 7.51 5.74
CA PHE A 86 -12.87 6.30 5.00
C PHE A 86 -14.38 6.15 4.82
N GLU A 87 -15.17 6.50 5.82
CA GLU A 87 -16.64 6.46 5.71
C GLU A 87 -17.14 7.42 4.63
N GLU A 88 -16.60 8.63 4.57
CA GLU A 88 -16.99 9.63 3.58
C GLU A 88 -16.69 9.18 2.16
N HIS A 89 -15.66 8.36 1.97
CA HIS A 89 -15.21 7.95 0.64
C HIS A 89 -15.40 6.46 0.35
N ARG A 90 -16.17 5.78 1.20
CA ARG A 90 -16.40 4.33 1.06
C ARG A 90 -16.96 3.95 -0.30
N ASP A 91 -17.97 4.66 -0.76
CA ASP A 91 -18.64 4.33 -2.02
C ASP A 91 -17.68 4.45 -3.20
N HIS A 92 -16.85 5.48 -3.20
CA HIS A 92 -15.88 5.68 -4.26
C HIS A 92 -14.84 4.56 -4.29
N LEU A 93 -14.36 4.14 -3.12
CA LEU A 93 -13.40 3.04 -3.02
C LEU A 93 -14.01 1.74 -3.52
N THR A 94 -15.25 1.45 -3.14
CA THR A 94 -15.97 0.27 -3.59
C THR A 94 -16.16 0.28 -5.09
N MET A 95 -16.55 1.40 -5.66
CA MET A 95 -16.72 1.55 -7.11
C MET A 95 -15.40 1.32 -7.85
N LYS A 96 -14.29 1.80 -7.33
CA LYS A 96 -12.98 1.59 -7.93
C LYS A 96 -12.60 0.10 -7.93
N LEU A 97 -12.82 -0.58 -6.82
CA LEU A 97 -12.57 -2.01 -6.72
C LEU A 97 -13.41 -2.80 -7.73
N ASP A 98 -14.70 -2.51 -7.81
CA ASP A 98 -15.61 -3.17 -8.73
C ASP A 98 -15.20 -2.92 -10.19
N TYR A 99 -14.84 -1.70 -10.51
CA TYR A 99 -14.38 -1.35 -11.85
C TYR A 99 -13.13 -2.13 -12.25
N LEU A 100 -12.14 -2.17 -11.36
CA LEU A 100 -10.89 -2.88 -11.64
C LEU A 100 -11.10 -4.38 -11.75
N HIS A 101 -12.01 -4.94 -10.97
CA HIS A 101 -12.38 -6.36 -11.09
C HIS A 101 -13.11 -6.66 -12.40
N SER A 102 -14.09 -5.85 -12.76
CA SER A 102 -14.89 -6.11 -13.96
C SER A 102 -14.10 -5.93 -15.25
N THR A 103 -13.09 -5.07 -15.24
CA THR A 103 -12.22 -4.84 -16.39
C THR A 103 -10.95 -5.67 -16.36
N GLU A 104 -10.77 -6.47 -15.33
CA GLU A 104 -9.60 -7.33 -15.12
C GLU A 104 -8.27 -6.57 -15.15
N LYS A 105 -8.28 -5.32 -14.67
CA LYS A 105 -7.07 -4.50 -14.60
C LYS A 105 -6.37 -4.73 -13.27
N TYR A 106 -5.55 -5.76 -13.23
CA TYR A 106 -4.84 -6.16 -12.01
C TYR A 106 -3.41 -5.65 -11.96
N ASN A 107 -3.09 -4.59 -12.69
CA ASN A 107 -1.76 -4.01 -12.67
C ASN A 107 -1.70 -2.83 -11.68
N LEU A 108 -0.51 -2.59 -11.17
CA LEU A 108 -0.28 -1.56 -10.18
C LEU A 108 -0.58 -0.16 -10.72
N GLU A 109 -0.29 0.09 -11.98
CA GLU A 109 -0.51 1.39 -12.60
C GLU A 109 -1.98 1.81 -12.53
N SER A 110 -2.90 0.88 -12.80
CA SER A 110 -4.33 1.16 -12.73
C SER A 110 -4.78 1.55 -11.33
N TRP A 111 -4.12 1.00 -10.30
CA TRP A 111 -4.42 1.36 -8.92
C TRP A 111 -3.88 2.72 -8.54
N LEU A 112 -2.77 3.14 -9.13
CA LEU A 112 -2.05 4.36 -8.77
C LEU A 112 -2.38 5.59 -9.63
N GLU A 113 -3.22 5.45 -10.64
CA GLU A 113 -3.60 6.58 -11.49
C GLU A 113 -4.36 7.67 -10.74
N ARG A 114 -5.25 7.25 -9.85
CA ARG A 114 -6.13 8.16 -9.12
C ARG A 114 -6.17 7.80 -7.66
N CYS A 115 -6.39 8.82 -6.84
CA CYS A 115 -6.58 8.61 -5.41
C CYS A 115 -7.76 7.67 -5.17
N SER A 116 -7.55 6.62 -4.39
CA SER A 116 -8.59 5.63 -4.11
C SER A 116 -9.75 6.17 -3.31
N LEU A 117 -9.55 7.25 -2.58
CA LEU A 117 -10.59 7.86 -1.74
C LEU A 117 -11.34 8.98 -2.47
N THR A 118 -10.64 9.86 -3.15
CA THR A 118 -11.25 11.06 -3.76
C THR A 118 -11.47 10.96 -5.25
N GLY A 119 -10.82 10.02 -5.93
CA GLY A 119 -10.88 9.90 -7.39
C GLY A 119 -10.07 10.94 -8.14
N LYS A 120 -9.38 11.83 -7.44
CA LYS A 120 -8.56 12.84 -8.09
C LYS A 120 -7.33 12.22 -8.72
N GLU A 121 -6.93 12.75 -9.86
CA GLU A 121 -5.73 12.33 -10.52
C GLU A 121 -4.51 12.56 -9.62
N ILE A 122 -3.65 11.56 -9.52
CA ILE A 122 -2.45 11.67 -8.72
C ILE A 122 -1.40 12.40 -9.57
N LYS A 123 -1.07 13.60 -9.15
CA LYS A 123 -0.03 14.38 -9.82
C LYS A 123 1.33 13.91 -9.37
N ARG A 124 2.12 13.49 -10.33
CA ARG A 124 3.52 13.15 -10.08
C ARG A 124 4.30 14.45 -9.97
N CYS A 125 4.78 14.69 -8.79
CA CYS A 125 5.60 15.88 -8.52
C CYS A 125 7.07 15.64 -8.81
#